data_8a6dbe8aa4dad0ecdbbc9c124e79bfda
#
_entry.id   8a6dbe8aa4dad0ecdbbc9c124e79bfda
#
_cell.length_a   1.000
_cell.length_b   1.000
_cell.length_c   1.000
_cell.angle_alpha   90.00
_cell.angle_beta   90.00
_cell.angle_gamma   90.00
#
_symmetry.space_group_name_H-M   'P 1'
#
loop_
_entity.id
_entity.type
_entity.pdbx_description
1 polymer ?
#
loop_
_entity_poly.entity_id
_entity_poly.type
_entity_poly.pdbx_seq_one_letter_code
_entity_poly.pdbx_strand_id
1 'polypeptide(L)'
;MIIDLPSTTTSQVNSKLVQLREEGGAVTLGRVLTLVIVTDDGSKTEEAVEAANDASREHPCRVIVVARGARQAAARLDAQIRVGGDAGASEVIVLRLYGPLASEGASCVVPLLLPDTPVVAWWPNEAPSSPSKDPIGQLAQRRITDSAAEKNPIKALEQRRSSYAPGDTDLAWTRLTLWRAMLASALDLPPFEAITEAEVSGEADSPSTDLLSAWLAAYLKVPVKRVKATKGQGIVDVRLDRPSGSVELVRPDGAVGTLTQPGQPARRVALQRRSVRDCLAEELRRLDPDEVYEAALRSLAKVARNKPAAKPVARKADAAPVEPAPAPESDAVETLAEPLGSEGADTPEAVKPKAKAAKAPKSAVRAAKAGS
;
A
#
# COMPACT_ATOMS: atom_id res chain seq x y z
N MET A 1 9.74 15.51 19.37
CA MET A 1 9.16 16.49 20.31
C MET A 1 7.65 16.53 20.08
N ILE A 2 6.87 16.43 21.17
CA ILE A 2 5.41 16.48 21.16
C ILE A 2 4.98 17.71 21.98
N ILE A 3 4.05 18.50 21.46
CA ILE A 3 3.52 19.70 22.10
C ILE A 3 2.01 19.64 22.12
N ASP A 4 1.41 19.66 23.29
CA ASP A 4 -0.03 19.67 23.49
C ASP A 4 -0.55 21.10 23.68
N LEU A 5 -1.64 21.41 23.00
CA LEU A 5 -2.35 22.68 23.02
C LEU A 5 -3.83 22.43 23.36
N PRO A 6 -4.18 22.28 24.63
CA PRO A 6 -5.57 22.08 25.04
C PRO A 6 -6.38 23.38 24.92
N SER A 7 -7.65 23.26 24.58
CA SER A 7 -8.60 24.39 24.42
C SER A 7 -8.04 25.54 23.61
N THR A 8 -7.50 25.24 22.44
CA THR A 8 -6.76 26.17 21.57
C THR A 8 -7.62 26.66 20.40
N THR A 9 -7.00 27.46 19.53
CA THR A 9 -7.56 27.90 18.26
C THR A 9 -6.60 27.56 17.10
N THR A 10 -7.12 27.48 15.88
CA THR A 10 -6.29 27.21 14.70
C THR A 10 -5.19 28.27 14.51
N SER A 11 -5.48 29.54 14.86
CA SER A 11 -4.50 30.65 14.83
C SER A 11 -3.34 30.38 15.80
N GLN A 12 -3.63 29.95 17.03
CA GLN A 12 -2.61 29.61 18.03
C GLN A 12 -1.77 28.41 17.58
N VAL A 13 -2.41 27.39 17.00
CA VAL A 13 -1.69 26.25 16.40
C VAL A 13 -0.74 26.71 15.32
N ASN A 14 -1.20 27.57 14.39
CA ASN A 14 -0.36 28.10 13.32
C ASN A 14 0.81 28.95 13.85
N SER A 15 0.56 29.82 14.83
CA SER A 15 1.62 30.63 15.48
C SER A 15 2.67 29.73 16.12
N LYS A 16 2.25 28.64 16.80
CA LYS A 16 3.19 27.69 17.40
C LYS A 16 4.01 26.95 16.35
N LEU A 17 3.41 26.58 15.22
CA LEU A 17 4.13 25.96 14.09
C LEU A 17 5.20 26.89 13.51
N VAL A 18 4.91 28.19 13.37
CA VAL A 18 5.87 29.19 12.90
C VAL A 18 7.03 29.28 13.88
N GLN A 19 6.74 29.44 15.18
CA GLN A 19 7.77 29.48 16.23
C GLN A 19 8.69 28.25 16.18
N LEU A 20 8.12 27.05 16.08
CA LEU A 20 8.91 25.80 16.03
C LEU A 20 9.82 25.70 14.80
N ARG A 21 9.41 26.30 13.69
CA ARG A 21 10.25 26.38 12.49
C ARG A 21 11.41 27.34 12.66
N GLU A 22 11.17 28.48 13.28
CA GLU A 22 12.20 29.49 13.58
C GLU A 22 13.25 28.92 14.55
N GLU A 23 12.81 28.18 15.60
CA GLU A 23 13.67 27.54 16.58
C GLU A 23 14.42 26.31 16.01
N GLY A 24 13.77 25.54 15.14
CA GLY A 24 14.33 24.29 14.58
C GLY A 24 15.23 24.45 13.36
N GLY A 25 15.39 25.67 12.84
CA GLY A 25 16.21 25.95 11.66
C GLY A 25 15.66 25.34 10.36
N ALA A 26 16.49 25.27 9.32
CA ALA A 26 16.13 24.90 7.94
C ALA A 26 15.71 23.42 7.72
N VAL A 27 15.53 22.63 8.76
CA VAL A 27 15.12 21.20 8.68
C VAL A 27 13.71 21.01 8.10
N THR A 28 12.99 22.11 7.89
CA THR A 28 11.59 22.12 7.39
C THR A 28 11.46 22.24 5.87
N LEU A 29 12.56 22.28 5.14
CA LEU A 29 12.58 22.41 3.68
C LEU A 29 12.45 21.03 3.03
N GLY A 30 11.46 20.83 2.16
CA GLY A 30 11.32 19.63 1.35
C GLY A 30 9.96 18.93 1.42
N ARG A 31 8.97 19.50 2.13
CA ARG A 31 7.61 18.96 2.12
C ARG A 31 6.95 19.24 0.78
N VAL A 32 6.53 18.18 0.11
CA VAL A 32 6.02 18.24 -1.27
C VAL A 32 4.49 18.26 -1.35
N LEU A 33 3.80 17.94 -0.24
CA LEU A 33 2.33 17.91 -0.17
C LEU A 33 1.81 18.07 1.26
N THR A 34 0.50 18.30 1.39
CA THR A 34 -0.23 18.21 2.66
C THR A 34 -1.14 16.99 2.61
N LEU A 35 -0.99 16.07 3.57
CA LEU A 35 -1.89 14.94 3.79
C LEU A 35 -2.87 15.28 4.90
N VAL A 36 -4.16 15.34 4.59
CA VAL A 36 -5.25 15.54 5.56
C VAL A 36 -5.91 14.21 5.85
N ILE A 37 -5.81 13.73 7.08
CA ILE A 37 -6.42 12.49 7.54
C ILE A 37 -7.70 12.83 8.30
N VAL A 38 -8.79 12.17 7.99
CA VAL A 38 -10.08 12.37 8.66
C VAL A 38 -10.51 11.08 9.33
N THR A 39 -10.64 11.10 10.65
CA THR A 39 -10.97 9.92 11.45
C THR A 39 -11.83 10.30 12.65
N ASP A 40 -12.42 9.33 13.33
CA ASP A 40 -13.00 9.54 14.65
C ASP A 40 -11.90 9.50 15.71
N ASP A 41 -12.06 10.30 16.78
CA ASP A 41 -11.09 10.37 17.88
C ASP A 41 -11.01 9.03 18.62
N GLY A 42 -9.79 8.51 18.83
CA GLY A 42 -9.52 7.22 19.47
C GLY A 42 -8.28 6.51 18.95
N SER A 43 -8.16 5.20 19.21
CA SER A 43 -7.01 4.37 18.83
C SER A 43 -6.72 4.38 17.33
N LYS A 44 -7.76 4.43 16.50
CA LYS A 44 -7.64 4.50 15.03
C LYS A 44 -6.94 5.75 14.53
N THR A 45 -6.96 6.84 15.31
CA THR A 45 -6.21 8.06 15.00
C THR A 45 -4.71 7.77 15.02
N GLU A 46 -4.22 7.08 16.04
CA GLU A 46 -2.79 6.77 16.16
C GLU A 46 -2.33 5.78 15.08
N GLU A 47 -3.13 4.75 14.77
CA GLU A 47 -2.85 3.83 13.66
C GLU A 47 -2.70 4.56 12.31
N ALA A 48 -3.57 5.55 12.07
CA ALA A 48 -3.52 6.36 10.86
C ALA A 48 -2.27 7.28 10.84
N VAL A 49 -1.91 7.86 12.00
CA VAL A 49 -0.68 8.66 12.13
C VAL A 49 0.57 7.81 11.88
N GLU A 50 0.64 6.61 12.43
CA GLU A 50 1.75 5.69 12.19
C GLU A 50 1.90 5.33 10.71
N ALA A 51 0.79 4.98 10.05
CA ALA A 51 0.80 4.68 8.63
C ALA A 51 1.26 5.87 7.77
N ALA A 52 0.82 7.08 8.13
CA ALA A 52 1.24 8.32 7.45
C ALA A 52 2.71 8.65 7.71
N ASN A 53 3.21 8.47 8.93
CA ASN A 53 4.61 8.69 9.27
C ASN A 53 5.53 7.77 8.46
N ASP A 54 5.16 6.50 8.32
CA ASP A 54 5.92 5.54 7.53
C ASP A 54 5.90 5.90 6.04
N ALA A 55 4.73 6.25 5.49
CA ALA A 55 4.60 6.67 4.10
C ALA A 55 5.37 7.99 3.82
N SER A 56 5.46 8.89 4.82
CA SER A 56 6.17 10.16 4.70
C SER A 56 7.69 10.03 4.56
N ARG A 57 8.25 8.87 4.87
CA ARG A 57 9.69 8.59 4.64
C ARG A 57 10.03 8.59 3.15
N GLU A 58 9.08 8.16 2.32
CA GLU A 58 9.23 8.21 0.86
C GLU A 58 8.77 9.56 0.28
N HIS A 59 7.75 10.15 0.88
CA HIS A 59 7.10 11.40 0.43
C HIS A 59 6.95 12.39 1.59
N PRO A 60 7.98 13.18 1.91
CA PRO A 60 7.92 14.15 3.01
C PRO A 60 6.72 15.08 2.87
N CYS A 61 5.85 15.10 3.89
CA CYS A 61 4.60 15.83 3.85
C CYS A 61 4.30 16.52 5.19
N ARG A 62 3.38 17.49 5.15
CA ARG A 62 2.67 17.92 6.36
C ARG A 62 1.48 17.00 6.54
N VAL A 63 1.33 16.39 7.72
CA VAL A 63 0.19 15.58 8.09
C VAL A 63 -0.71 16.39 9.01
N ILE A 64 -1.98 16.58 8.61
CA ILE A 64 -3.01 17.22 9.43
C ILE A 64 -4.08 16.17 9.70
N VAL A 65 -4.27 15.80 10.96
CA VAL A 65 -5.27 14.83 11.38
C VAL A 65 -6.46 15.57 11.96
N VAL A 66 -7.62 15.35 11.39
CA VAL A 66 -8.91 15.81 11.89
C VAL A 66 -9.57 14.64 12.63
N ALA A 67 -9.39 14.58 13.95
CA ALA A 67 -9.98 13.59 14.82
C ALA A 67 -11.33 14.12 15.35
N ARG A 68 -12.42 13.52 14.90
CA ARG A 68 -13.79 13.92 15.26
C ARG A 68 -14.18 13.31 16.60
N GLY A 69 -14.28 14.15 17.63
CA GLY A 69 -14.73 13.76 18.96
C GLY A 69 -16.27 13.80 19.10
N ALA A 70 -16.71 13.74 20.35
CA ALA A 70 -18.12 13.69 20.69
C ALA A 70 -18.87 14.95 20.23
N ARG A 71 -19.83 14.80 19.30
CA ARG A 71 -20.64 15.91 18.74
C ARG A 71 -21.55 16.59 19.77
N GLN A 72 -21.92 15.88 20.84
CA GLN A 72 -22.77 16.38 21.92
C GLN A 72 -21.98 17.17 22.99
N ALA A 73 -20.65 17.20 22.91
CA ALA A 73 -19.82 17.95 23.85
C ALA A 73 -19.87 19.45 23.59
N ALA A 74 -19.35 20.25 24.52
CA ALA A 74 -19.11 21.67 24.31
C ALA A 74 -18.11 21.89 23.15
N ALA A 75 -18.27 22.98 22.40
CA ALA A 75 -17.38 23.34 21.31
C ALA A 75 -15.94 23.53 21.86
N ARG A 76 -15.01 22.70 21.41
CA ARG A 76 -13.61 22.74 21.82
C ARG A 76 -12.70 22.16 20.73
N LEU A 77 -11.56 22.81 20.54
CA LEU A 77 -10.44 22.32 19.76
C LEU A 77 -9.27 22.04 20.70
N ASP A 78 -8.81 20.79 20.75
CA ASP A 78 -7.54 20.43 21.33
C ASP A 78 -6.57 20.09 20.19
N ALA A 79 -5.34 20.54 20.25
CA ALA A 79 -4.36 20.24 19.21
C ALA A 79 -3.09 19.64 19.81
N GLN A 80 -2.42 18.81 19.01
CA GLN A 80 -1.10 18.27 19.32
C GLN A 80 -0.20 18.43 18.11
N ILE A 81 0.99 18.97 18.30
CA ILE A 81 2.01 19.11 17.25
C ILE A 81 3.12 18.12 17.54
N ARG A 82 3.50 17.32 16.57
CA ARG A 82 4.61 16.36 16.63
C ARG A 82 5.65 16.72 15.57
N VAL A 83 6.91 16.89 15.98
CA VAL A 83 8.02 17.23 15.10
C VAL A 83 9.27 16.42 15.43
N GLY A 84 10.15 16.23 14.45
CA GLY A 84 11.39 15.46 14.61
C GLY A 84 11.12 13.96 14.69
N GLY A 85 11.87 13.21 15.52
CA GLY A 85 11.79 11.76 15.62
C GLY A 85 10.39 11.20 15.86
N ASP A 86 9.54 11.94 16.59
CA ASP A 86 8.15 11.54 16.90
C ASP A 86 7.17 11.73 15.72
N ALA A 87 7.61 12.39 14.64
CA ALA A 87 6.84 12.65 13.43
C ALA A 87 7.46 12.01 12.18
N GLY A 88 8.49 11.16 12.33
CA GLY A 88 9.23 10.61 11.19
C GLY A 88 9.85 11.73 10.34
N ALA A 89 9.62 11.69 9.01
CA ALA A 89 10.05 12.75 8.08
C ALA A 89 9.03 13.88 7.97
N SER A 90 7.91 13.80 8.67
CA SER A 90 6.78 14.71 8.59
C SER A 90 6.74 15.72 9.74
N GLU A 91 5.81 16.65 9.63
CA GLU A 91 5.27 17.47 10.72
C GLU A 91 3.82 17.04 10.87
N VAL A 92 3.46 16.50 12.04
CA VAL A 92 2.12 16.00 12.30
C VAL A 92 1.38 16.96 13.22
N ILE A 93 0.18 17.33 12.80
CA ILE A 93 -0.74 18.21 13.54
C ILE A 93 -2.01 17.42 13.76
N VAL A 94 -2.31 17.07 15.01
CA VAL A 94 -3.57 16.37 15.36
C VAL A 94 -4.53 17.42 15.92
N LEU A 95 -5.69 17.56 15.28
CA LEU A 95 -6.78 18.44 15.68
C LEU A 95 -7.93 17.57 16.20
N ARG A 96 -8.20 17.61 17.49
CA ARG A 96 -9.35 16.94 18.11
C ARG A 96 -10.49 17.93 18.23
N LEU A 97 -11.56 17.70 17.46
CA LEU A 97 -12.70 18.63 17.32
C LEU A 97 -13.91 18.07 18.06
N TYR A 98 -14.42 18.82 19.02
CA TYR A 98 -15.57 18.43 19.83
C TYR A 98 -16.77 19.36 19.60
N GLY A 99 -17.96 18.85 19.88
CA GLY A 99 -19.21 19.56 19.72
C GLY A 99 -19.48 19.94 18.26
N PRO A 100 -20.02 21.13 17.99
CA PRO A 100 -20.26 21.63 16.63
C PRO A 100 -19.01 21.66 15.76
N LEU A 101 -17.82 21.89 16.33
CA LEU A 101 -16.55 21.94 15.60
C LEU A 101 -16.22 20.61 14.93
N ALA A 102 -16.73 19.49 15.41
CA ALA A 102 -16.52 18.18 14.76
C ALA A 102 -17.02 18.13 13.31
N SER A 103 -17.91 19.05 12.92
CA SER A 103 -18.39 19.20 11.54
C SER A 103 -17.64 20.27 10.73
N GLU A 104 -16.79 21.07 11.37
CA GLU A 104 -16.09 22.22 10.80
C GLU A 104 -14.61 21.91 10.44
N GLY A 105 -14.31 20.65 10.16
CA GLY A 105 -12.92 20.21 9.91
C GLY A 105 -12.20 21.01 8.83
N ALA A 106 -12.86 21.34 7.72
CA ALA A 106 -12.26 22.08 6.63
C ALA A 106 -11.80 23.50 7.05
N SER A 107 -12.63 24.21 7.81
CA SER A 107 -12.31 25.55 8.33
C SER A 107 -11.07 25.52 9.26
N CYS A 108 -10.88 24.42 10.01
CA CYS A 108 -9.72 24.22 10.86
C CYS A 108 -8.45 23.83 10.07
N VAL A 109 -8.60 23.17 8.93
CA VAL A 109 -7.48 22.68 8.10
C VAL A 109 -6.90 23.79 7.22
N VAL A 110 -7.75 24.61 6.57
CA VAL A 110 -7.33 25.61 5.58
C VAL A 110 -6.17 26.51 6.05
N PRO A 111 -6.18 27.09 7.28
CA PRO A 111 -5.08 27.92 7.74
C PRO A 111 -3.75 27.18 7.97
N LEU A 112 -3.79 25.86 7.98
CA LEU A 112 -2.63 25.00 8.26
C LEU A 112 -2.06 24.35 7.00
N LEU A 113 -2.69 24.52 5.84
CA LEU A 113 -2.18 24.00 4.57
C LEU A 113 -0.83 24.60 4.21
N LEU A 114 0.02 23.86 3.54
CA LEU A 114 1.21 24.39 2.93
C LEU A 114 0.83 25.20 1.68
N PRO A 115 1.35 26.43 1.52
CA PRO A 115 1.11 27.21 0.31
C PRO A 115 1.63 26.46 -0.93
N ASP A 116 0.92 26.59 -2.04
CA ASP A 116 1.32 26.11 -3.37
C ASP A 116 1.70 24.63 -3.46
N THR A 117 1.23 23.81 -2.51
CA THR A 117 1.46 22.37 -2.53
C THR A 117 0.15 21.60 -2.70
N PRO A 118 0.18 20.43 -3.35
CA PRO A 118 -1.00 19.59 -3.47
C PRO A 118 -1.52 19.12 -2.11
N VAL A 119 -2.83 18.99 -2.03
CA VAL A 119 -3.54 18.45 -0.86
C VAL A 119 -4.07 17.07 -1.18
N VAL A 120 -3.82 16.12 -0.30
CA VAL A 120 -4.38 14.76 -0.34
C VAL A 120 -5.28 14.58 0.87
N ALA A 121 -6.51 14.12 0.67
CA ALA A 121 -7.41 13.76 1.76
C ALA A 121 -7.48 12.24 1.88
N TRP A 122 -7.40 11.73 3.11
CA TRP A 122 -7.49 10.29 3.39
C TRP A 122 -8.47 10.00 4.53
N TRP A 123 -9.39 9.09 4.26
CA TRP A 123 -10.32 8.51 5.23
C TRP A 123 -9.94 7.04 5.46
N PRO A 124 -9.21 6.72 6.53
CA PRO A 124 -8.73 5.34 6.79
C PRO A 124 -9.84 4.37 7.19
N ASN A 125 -11.00 4.88 7.59
CA ASN A 125 -12.16 4.11 8.06
C ASN A 125 -13.44 4.57 7.34
N GLU A 126 -14.46 4.99 8.09
CA GLU A 126 -15.73 5.47 7.54
C GLU A 126 -15.49 6.76 6.71
N ALA A 127 -15.68 6.66 5.42
CA ALA A 127 -15.55 7.79 4.51
C ALA A 127 -16.94 8.39 4.17
N PRO A 128 -17.01 9.67 3.76
CA PRO A 128 -18.27 10.26 3.31
C PRO A 128 -18.80 9.53 2.07
N SER A 129 -20.13 9.52 1.88
CA SER A 129 -20.74 8.85 0.74
C SER A 129 -20.26 9.39 -0.62
N SER A 130 -19.84 10.64 -0.66
CA SER A 130 -19.26 11.31 -1.82
C SER A 130 -18.01 12.10 -1.37
N PRO A 131 -16.81 11.51 -1.42
CA PRO A 131 -15.57 12.17 -0.97
C PRO A 131 -15.31 13.51 -1.66
N SER A 132 -15.58 13.61 -2.95
CA SER A 132 -15.39 14.85 -3.74
C SER A 132 -16.34 15.99 -3.35
N LYS A 133 -17.44 15.71 -2.65
CA LYS A 133 -18.40 16.70 -2.15
C LYS A 133 -18.21 17.03 -0.66
N ASP A 134 -17.40 16.26 0.04
CA ASP A 134 -17.01 16.56 1.43
C ASP A 134 -16.18 17.85 1.47
N PRO A 135 -16.39 18.75 2.45
CA PRO A 135 -15.63 20.01 2.53
C PRO A 135 -14.11 19.83 2.54
N ILE A 136 -13.58 18.78 3.18
CA ILE A 136 -12.14 18.46 3.13
C ILE A 136 -11.77 17.86 1.78
N GLY A 137 -12.63 17.03 1.21
CA GLY A 137 -12.42 16.45 -0.11
C GLY A 137 -12.38 17.47 -1.24
N GLN A 138 -13.09 18.60 -1.09
CA GLN A 138 -13.06 19.72 -2.05
C GLN A 138 -11.72 20.46 -2.03
N LEU A 139 -10.97 20.43 -0.93
CA LEU A 139 -9.63 20.99 -0.84
C LEU A 139 -8.58 20.13 -1.55
N ALA A 140 -8.88 18.85 -1.79
CA ALA A 140 -7.91 17.85 -2.18
C ALA A 140 -7.93 17.53 -3.69
N GLN A 141 -6.76 17.44 -4.30
CA GLN A 141 -6.56 16.90 -5.65
C GLN A 141 -6.72 15.38 -5.67
N ARG A 142 -6.28 14.69 -4.61
CA ARG A 142 -6.41 13.25 -4.44
C ARG A 142 -7.21 12.93 -3.18
N ARG A 143 -8.18 12.02 -3.29
CA ARG A 143 -9.06 11.58 -2.19
C ARG A 143 -8.96 10.07 -2.06
N ILE A 144 -8.41 9.63 -0.94
CA ILE A 144 -8.11 8.22 -0.67
C ILE A 144 -9.15 7.70 0.34
N THR A 145 -9.81 6.60 0.00
CA THR A 145 -10.70 5.86 0.89
C THR A 145 -10.17 4.45 1.14
N ASP A 146 -10.74 3.73 2.09
CA ASP A 146 -10.50 2.30 2.28
C ASP A 146 -11.82 1.58 2.51
N SER A 147 -12.50 1.22 1.44
CA SER A 147 -13.77 0.50 1.51
C SER A 147 -13.66 -0.83 2.26
N ALA A 148 -12.47 -1.45 2.31
CA ALA A 148 -12.26 -2.68 3.07
C ALA A 148 -12.21 -2.46 4.59
N ALA A 149 -12.01 -1.23 5.06
CA ALA A 149 -11.99 -0.86 6.47
C ALA A 149 -13.35 -0.35 6.97
N GLU A 150 -14.31 -0.13 6.09
CA GLU A 150 -15.67 0.31 6.45
C GLU A 150 -16.52 -0.85 6.99
N LYS A 151 -17.54 -0.54 7.81
CA LYS A 151 -18.45 -1.53 8.42
C LYS A 151 -19.14 -2.43 7.40
N ASN A 152 -19.44 -1.88 6.22
CA ASN A 152 -20.09 -2.58 5.12
C ASN A 152 -19.25 -2.43 3.84
N PRO A 153 -18.18 -3.21 3.67
CA PRO A 153 -17.20 -3.00 2.61
C PRO A 153 -17.78 -2.96 1.19
N ILE A 154 -18.73 -3.86 0.89
CA ILE A 154 -19.35 -3.92 -0.43
C ILE A 154 -20.27 -2.73 -0.68
N LYS A 155 -21.03 -2.30 0.34
CA LYS A 155 -21.86 -1.09 0.22
C LYS A 155 -20.98 0.15 0.04
N ALA A 156 -19.86 0.22 0.76
CA ALA A 156 -18.89 1.30 0.59
C ALA A 156 -18.35 1.34 -0.84
N LEU A 157 -17.94 0.21 -1.39
CA LEU A 157 -17.48 0.13 -2.78
C LEU A 157 -18.54 0.59 -3.80
N GLU A 158 -19.81 0.20 -3.61
CA GLU A 158 -20.91 0.68 -4.46
C GLU A 158 -21.15 2.19 -4.34
N GLN A 159 -20.97 2.76 -3.14
CA GLN A 159 -20.99 4.20 -2.96
C GLN A 159 -19.84 4.88 -3.71
N ARG A 160 -18.60 4.35 -3.65
CA ARG A 160 -17.45 4.85 -4.45
C ARG A 160 -17.80 4.81 -5.94
N ARG A 161 -18.40 3.72 -6.43
CA ARG A 161 -18.82 3.60 -7.82
C ARG A 161 -19.83 4.67 -8.23
N SER A 162 -20.81 4.91 -7.40
CA SER A 162 -21.91 5.85 -7.72
C SER A 162 -21.52 7.33 -7.58
N SER A 163 -20.52 7.64 -6.76
CA SER A 163 -20.09 9.01 -6.43
C SER A 163 -18.71 9.38 -6.96
N TYR A 164 -18.09 8.52 -7.76
CA TYR A 164 -16.73 8.70 -8.28
C TYR A 164 -16.54 10.07 -8.95
N ALA A 165 -15.46 10.71 -8.63
CA ALA A 165 -14.92 11.89 -9.31
C ALA A 165 -13.42 11.71 -9.60
N PRO A 166 -12.87 12.32 -10.66
CA PRO A 166 -11.44 12.26 -10.94
C PRO A 166 -10.61 12.67 -9.72
N GLY A 167 -9.60 11.87 -9.40
CA GLY A 167 -8.78 12.00 -8.20
C GLY A 167 -9.27 11.18 -6.99
N ASP A 168 -10.43 10.53 -7.08
CA ASP A 168 -10.85 9.54 -6.08
C ASP A 168 -10.10 8.22 -6.29
N THR A 169 -9.70 7.58 -5.19
CA THR A 169 -9.09 6.24 -5.17
C THR A 169 -9.47 5.48 -3.91
N ASP A 170 -9.16 4.20 -3.88
CA ASP A 170 -9.47 3.32 -2.74
C ASP A 170 -8.32 2.36 -2.47
N LEU A 171 -7.91 2.20 -1.21
CA LEU A 171 -6.81 1.29 -0.87
C LEU A 171 -7.12 -0.18 -1.20
N ALA A 172 -8.39 -0.56 -1.32
CA ALA A 172 -8.76 -1.89 -1.82
C ALA A 172 -8.27 -2.11 -3.27
N TRP A 173 -8.18 -1.04 -4.08
CA TRP A 173 -7.60 -1.05 -5.41
C TRP A 173 -6.08 -1.12 -5.38
N THR A 174 -5.43 -0.31 -4.55
CA THR A 174 -3.97 -0.28 -4.42
C THR A 174 -3.42 -1.61 -3.92
N ARG A 175 -4.18 -2.35 -3.10
CA ARG A 175 -3.82 -3.73 -2.70
C ARG A 175 -3.73 -4.70 -3.87
N LEU A 176 -4.28 -4.37 -5.03
CA LEU A 176 -4.27 -5.22 -6.24
C LEU A 176 -3.04 -5.07 -7.12
N THR A 177 -2.17 -4.10 -6.86
CA THR A 177 -1.04 -3.77 -7.74
C THR A 177 -0.22 -5.01 -8.10
N LEU A 178 0.15 -5.85 -7.12
CA LEU A 178 0.92 -7.08 -7.38
C LEU A 178 0.10 -8.14 -8.14
N TRP A 179 -1.19 -8.30 -7.83
CA TRP A 179 -2.06 -9.23 -8.55
C TRP A 179 -2.18 -8.85 -10.02
N ARG A 180 -2.46 -7.58 -10.30
CA ARG A 180 -2.57 -7.06 -11.65
C ARG A 180 -1.26 -7.21 -12.44
N ALA A 181 -0.13 -6.88 -11.80
CA ALA A 181 1.18 -7.01 -12.40
C ALA A 181 1.50 -8.48 -12.75
N MET A 182 1.22 -9.43 -11.85
CA MET A 182 1.47 -10.85 -12.09
C MET A 182 0.59 -11.42 -13.21
N LEU A 183 -0.69 -11.07 -13.23
CA LEU A 183 -1.62 -11.53 -14.27
C LEU A 183 -1.26 -10.93 -15.63
N ALA A 184 -0.95 -9.63 -15.71
CA ALA A 184 -0.50 -8.99 -16.94
C ALA A 184 0.78 -9.64 -17.45
N SER A 185 1.80 -9.81 -16.59
CA SER A 185 3.06 -10.47 -16.95
C SER A 185 2.88 -11.92 -17.42
N ALA A 186 1.90 -12.65 -16.88
CA ALA A 186 1.61 -14.01 -17.33
C ALA A 186 1.01 -14.03 -18.74
N LEU A 187 0.22 -13.02 -19.09
CA LEU A 187 -0.39 -12.89 -20.43
C LEU A 187 0.58 -12.36 -21.49
N ASP A 188 1.66 -11.71 -21.08
CA ASP A 188 2.74 -11.27 -21.96
C ASP A 188 3.67 -12.42 -22.40
N LEU A 189 3.43 -13.66 -21.92
CA LEU A 189 4.18 -14.85 -22.29
C LEU A 189 3.38 -15.75 -23.25
N PRO A 190 4.05 -16.48 -24.18
CA PRO A 190 3.39 -17.47 -25.02
C PRO A 190 2.67 -18.56 -24.20
N PRO A 191 1.58 -19.11 -24.78
CA PRO A 191 0.97 -18.79 -26.06
C PRO A 191 0.11 -17.52 -25.97
N PHE A 192 0.21 -16.66 -27.01
CA PHE A 192 -0.56 -15.41 -27.11
C PHE A 192 -2.00 -15.68 -27.59
N GLU A 193 -2.77 -16.35 -26.76
CA GLU A 193 -4.15 -16.74 -27.05
C GLU A 193 -5.14 -15.83 -26.31
N ALA A 194 -6.30 -15.62 -26.93
CA ALA A 194 -7.38 -14.87 -26.29
C ALA A 194 -7.91 -15.60 -25.06
N ILE A 195 -8.14 -14.86 -23.99
CA ILE A 195 -8.87 -15.36 -22.82
C ILE A 195 -10.34 -15.51 -23.21
N THR A 196 -10.95 -16.63 -22.83
CA THR A 196 -12.36 -16.94 -23.15
C THR A 196 -13.28 -16.73 -21.95
N GLU A 197 -12.79 -16.95 -20.74
CA GLU A 197 -13.50 -16.76 -19.46
C GLU A 197 -12.50 -16.44 -18.36
N ALA A 198 -12.96 -15.74 -17.33
CA ALA A 198 -12.18 -15.48 -16.13
C ALA A 198 -12.99 -15.76 -14.86
N GLU A 199 -12.33 -16.29 -13.83
CA GLU A 199 -12.90 -16.49 -12.51
C GLU A 199 -12.00 -15.89 -11.44
N VAL A 200 -12.59 -15.18 -10.47
CA VAL A 200 -11.88 -14.63 -9.30
C VAL A 200 -12.57 -15.10 -8.04
N SER A 201 -11.84 -15.82 -7.21
CA SER A 201 -12.31 -16.36 -5.95
C SER A 201 -11.70 -15.61 -4.75
N GLY A 202 -12.53 -15.30 -3.76
CA GLY A 202 -12.09 -14.60 -2.54
C GLY A 202 -13.21 -14.45 -1.52
N GLU A 203 -12.91 -13.79 -0.41
CA GLU A 203 -13.89 -13.51 0.66
C GLU A 203 -15.13 -12.80 0.11
N ALA A 204 -16.29 -13.09 0.70
CA ALA A 204 -17.57 -12.58 0.23
C ALA A 204 -17.68 -11.06 0.25
N ASP A 205 -17.09 -10.44 1.24
CA ASP A 205 -17.11 -9.01 1.54
C ASP A 205 -15.79 -8.28 1.21
N SER A 206 -14.99 -8.85 0.31
CA SER A 206 -13.72 -8.28 -0.13
C SER A 206 -13.90 -7.32 -1.32
N PRO A 207 -13.83 -5.99 -1.13
CA PRO A 207 -13.84 -5.03 -2.24
C PRO A 207 -12.70 -5.25 -3.24
N SER A 208 -11.52 -5.67 -2.77
CA SER A 208 -10.39 -5.99 -3.65
C SER A 208 -10.73 -7.11 -4.63
N THR A 209 -11.42 -8.17 -4.17
CA THR A 209 -11.83 -9.26 -5.07
C THR A 209 -12.81 -8.78 -6.13
N ASP A 210 -13.77 -7.93 -5.75
CA ASP A 210 -14.74 -7.35 -6.68
C ASP A 210 -14.06 -6.43 -7.70
N LEU A 211 -13.13 -5.58 -7.24
CA LEU A 211 -12.37 -4.68 -8.11
C LEU A 211 -11.45 -5.43 -9.08
N LEU A 212 -10.83 -6.54 -8.65
CA LEU A 212 -10.02 -7.37 -9.56
C LEU A 212 -10.90 -8.02 -10.62
N SER A 213 -12.06 -8.56 -10.24
CA SER A 213 -13.03 -9.12 -11.19
C SER A 213 -13.49 -8.07 -12.20
N ALA A 214 -13.77 -6.87 -11.73
CA ALA A 214 -14.21 -5.76 -12.56
C ALA A 214 -13.10 -5.25 -13.51
N TRP A 215 -11.84 -5.22 -13.05
CA TRP A 215 -10.69 -4.90 -13.89
C TRP A 215 -10.53 -5.92 -15.02
N LEU A 216 -10.61 -7.22 -14.72
CA LEU A 216 -10.57 -8.27 -15.75
C LEU A 216 -11.73 -8.11 -16.74
N ALA A 217 -12.94 -7.83 -16.28
CA ALA A 217 -14.10 -7.60 -17.16
C ALA A 217 -13.93 -6.35 -18.05
N ALA A 218 -13.28 -5.30 -17.55
CA ALA A 218 -13.02 -4.07 -18.28
C ALA A 218 -12.05 -4.29 -19.46
N TYR A 219 -10.95 -5.02 -19.20
CA TYR A 219 -9.81 -5.11 -20.11
C TYR A 219 -9.82 -6.37 -20.99
N LEU A 220 -10.23 -7.52 -20.46
CA LEU A 220 -10.33 -8.74 -21.26
C LEU A 220 -11.61 -8.79 -22.12
N LYS A 221 -12.68 -8.10 -21.70
CA LYS A 221 -13.98 -8.08 -22.39
C LYS A 221 -14.61 -9.45 -22.54
N VAL A 222 -14.41 -10.31 -21.55
CA VAL A 222 -14.93 -11.68 -21.45
C VAL A 222 -15.86 -11.83 -20.25
N PRO A 223 -16.67 -12.89 -20.16
CA PRO A 223 -17.41 -13.20 -18.95
C PRO A 223 -16.47 -13.38 -17.77
N VAL A 224 -16.74 -12.69 -16.65
CA VAL A 224 -15.98 -12.80 -15.41
C VAL A 224 -16.90 -13.25 -14.29
N LYS A 225 -16.56 -14.36 -13.64
CA LYS A 225 -17.26 -14.90 -12.49
C LYS A 225 -16.55 -14.51 -11.21
N ARG A 226 -17.28 -13.91 -10.29
CA ARG A 226 -16.84 -13.61 -8.93
C ARG A 226 -17.39 -14.70 -8.00
N VAL A 227 -16.50 -15.51 -7.44
CA VAL A 227 -16.86 -16.67 -6.61
C VAL A 227 -16.47 -16.43 -5.16
N LYS A 228 -17.33 -16.83 -4.23
CA LYS A 228 -17.03 -16.80 -2.80
C LYS A 228 -16.12 -17.99 -2.45
N ALA A 229 -14.93 -17.69 -1.93
CA ALA A 229 -14.04 -18.72 -1.40
C ALA A 229 -14.58 -19.30 -0.08
N THR A 230 -14.35 -20.57 0.14
CA THR A 230 -14.73 -21.25 1.40
C THR A 230 -13.74 -21.02 2.51
N LYS A 231 -12.47 -20.74 2.18
CA LYS A 231 -11.35 -20.45 3.10
C LYS A 231 -10.38 -19.47 2.45
N GLY A 232 -9.59 -18.78 3.26
CA GLY A 232 -8.57 -17.81 2.83
C GLY A 232 -9.01 -16.38 3.11
N GLN A 233 -8.07 -15.44 2.99
CA GLN A 233 -8.27 -14.01 3.24
C GLN A 233 -8.15 -13.21 1.95
N GLY A 234 -9.08 -12.31 1.74
CA GLY A 234 -9.11 -11.47 0.55
C GLY A 234 -9.25 -12.28 -0.73
N ILE A 235 -8.39 -12.06 -1.71
CA ILE A 235 -8.33 -12.84 -2.96
C ILE A 235 -7.58 -14.12 -2.71
N VAL A 236 -8.15 -15.24 -3.15
CA VAL A 236 -7.58 -16.59 -2.97
C VAL A 236 -7.09 -17.16 -4.28
N ASP A 237 -7.85 -16.97 -5.36
CA ASP A 237 -7.59 -17.60 -6.65
C ASP A 237 -8.06 -16.71 -7.80
N VAL A 238 -7.28 -16.71 -8.88
CA VAL A 238 -7.66 -16.14 -10.17
C VAL A 238 -7.34 -17.14 -11.25
N ARG A 239 -8.34 -17.46 -12.07
CA ARG A 239 -8.22 -18.33 -13.22
C ARG A 239 -8.64 -17.61 -14.49
N LEU A 240 -7.80 -17.73 -15.52
CA LEU A 240 -8.03 -17.18 -16.86
C LEU A 240 -7.99 -18.33 -17.85
N ASP A 241 -9.13 -18.67 -18.45
CA ASP A 241 -9.24 -19.77 -19.39
C ASP A 241 -8.89 -19.34 -20.82
N ARG A 242 -8.10 -20.15 -21.52
CA ARG A 242 -7.74 -20.02 -22.93
C ARG A 242 -7.66 -21.39 -23.60
N PRO A 243 -7.65 -21.50 -24.96
CA PRO A 243 -7.71 -22.80 -25.67
C PRO A 243 -6.61 -23.78 -25.25
N SER A 244 -5.39 -23.34 -25.02
CA SER A 244 -4.27 -24.20 -24.63
C SER A 244 -4.25 -24.59 -23.14
N GLY A 245 -5.17 -24.09 -22.32
CA GLY A 245 -5.27 -24.31 -20.89
C GLY A 245 -5.25 -23.01 -20.08
N SER A 246 -5.54 -23.12 -18.80
CA SER A 246 -5.75 -21.97 -17.92
C SER A 246 -4.43 -21.37 -17.40
N VAL A 247 -4.43 -20.05 -17.22
CA VAL A 247 -3.48 -19.35 -16.32
C VAL A 247 -4.12 -19.28 -14.95
N GLU A 248 -3.46 -19.78 -13.92
CA GLU A 248 -3.96 -19.79 -12.56
C GLU A 248 -2.98 -19.13 -11.60
N LEU A 249 -3.48 -18.22 -10.75
CA LEU A 249 -2.71 -17.59 -9.67
C LEU A 249 -3.43 -17.86 -8.35
N VAL A 250 -2.93 -18.81 -7.58
CA VAL A 250 -3.57 -19.30 -6.36
C VAL A 250 -2.75 -18.92 -5.14
N ARG A 251 -3.40 -18.33 -4.11
CA ARG A 251 -2.78 -17.92 -2.85
C ARG A 251 -3.59 -18.42 -1.65
N PRO A 252 -3.46 -19.69 -1.25
CA PRO A 252 -4.31 -20.28 -0.23
C PRO A 252 -4.02 -19.80 1.19
N ASP A 253 -2.78 -19.42 1.47
CA ASP A 253 -2.27 -19.02 2.80
C ASP A 253 -2.23 -17.48 3.02
N GLY A 254 -2.64 -16.70 2.03
CA GLY A 254 -2.60 -15.24 2.11
C GLY A 254 -1.21 -14.60 1.96
N ALA A 255 -0.15 -15.38 1.80
CA ALA A 255 1.23 -14.91 1.76
C ALA A 255 1.95 -15.24 0.45
N VAL A 256 1.89 -16.51 0.01
CA VAL A 256 2.60 -16.98 -1.18
C VAL A 256 1.61 -17.36 -2.26
N GLY A 257 1.75 -16.75 -3.43
CA GLY A 257 1.04 -17.12 -4.65
C GLY A 257 1.80 -18.18 -5.44
N THR A 258 1.06 -19.08 -6.09
CA THR A 258 1.59 -20.00 -7.09
C THR A 258 0.96 -19.64 -8.43
N LEU A 259 1.78 -19.25 -9.39
CA LEU A 259 1.38 -18.98 -10.77
C LEU A 259 1.66 -20.21 -11.61
N THR A 260 0.62 -20.76 -12.24
CA THR A 260 0.68 -21.89 -13.18
C THR A 260 0.13 -21.49 -14.54
N GLN A 261 0.76 -21.95 -15.61
CA GLN A 261 0.29 -21.76 -16.98
C GLN A 261 0.81 -22.88 -17.89
N PRO A 262 0.11 -23.22 -18.99
CA PRO A 262 0.54 -24.25 -19.91
C PRO A 262 1.94 -24.04 -20.45
N GLY A 263 2.72 -25.12 -20.49
CA GLY A 263 4.09 -25.09 -21.05
C GLY A 263 5.14 -24.39 -20.19
N GLN A 264 4.79 -23.97 -18.97
CA GLN A 264 5.72 -23.30 -18.05
C GLN A 264 5.74 -24.02 -16.70
N PRO A 265 6.90 -24.08 -16.02
CA PRO A 265 6.95 -24.58 -14.65
C PRO A 265 6.16 -23.66 -13.72
N ALA A 266 5.54 -24.23 -12.70
CA ALA A 266 4.87 -23.46 -11.66
C ALA A 266 5.86 -22.54 -10.93
N ARG A 267 5.47 -21.27 -10.75
CA ARG A 267 6.31 -20.25 -10.11
C ARG A 267 5.69 -19.81 -8.79
N ARG A 268 6.47 -19.84 -7.72
CA ARG A 268 6.08 -19.27 -6.42
C ARG A 268 6.47 -17.80 -6.37
N VAL A 269 5.54 -16.96 -5.94
CA VAL A 269 5.72 -15.50 -5.86
C VAL A 269 5.27 -15.01 -4.49
N ALA A 270 6.00 -14.04 -3.92
CA ALA A 270 5.55 -13.34 -2.74
C ALA A 270 4.33 -12.48 -3.11
N LEU A 271 3.19 -12.77 -2.49
CA LEU A 271 1.92 -12.13 -2.81
C LEU A 271 1.14 -11.83 -1.52
N GLN A 272 1.83 -11.31 -0.53
CA GLN A 272 1.22 -10.93 0.75
C GLN A 272 0.17 -9.82 0.55
N ARG A 273 -0.82 -9.79 1.44
CA ARG A 273 -1.73 -8.64 1.50
C ARG A 273 -0.92 -7.41 1.87
N ARG A 274 -0.95 -6.40 1.03
CA ARG A 274 -0.24 -5.15 1.26
C ARG A 274 -0.81 -4.41 2.47
N SER A 275 0.07 -3.87 3.29
CA SER A 275 -0.30 -3.06 4.45
C SER A 275 -0.94 -1.72 4.02
N VAL A 276 -1.65 -1.07 4.93
CA VAL A 276 -2.18 0.29 4.71
C VAL A 276 -1.04 1.26 4.42
N ARG A 277 0.08 1.14 5.14
CA ARG A 277 1.31 1.92 4.95
C ARG A 277 1.83 1.83 3.51
N ASP A 278 2.03 0.59 3.00
CA ASP A 278 2.58 0.38 1.65
C ASP A 278 1.62 0.90 0.56
N CYS A 279 0.31 0.76 0.79
CA CYS A 279 -0.70 1.28 -0.12
C CYS A 279 -0.75 2.81 -0.09
N LEU A 280 -0.69 3.42 1.09
CA LEU A 280 -0.67 4.87 1.24
C LEU A 280 0.59 5.49 0.60
N ALA A 281 1.77 4.90 0.81
CA ALA A 281 2.99 5.34 0.16
C ALA A 281 2.89 5.30 -1.37
N GLU A 282 2.27 4.26 -1.94
CA GLU A 282 2.03 4.19 -3.39
C GLU A 282 1.06 5.27 -3.87
N GLU A 283 -0.03 5.53 -3.13
CA GLU A 283 -1.00 6.56 -3.50
C GLU A 283 -0.45 8.00 -3.41
N LEU A 284 0.48 8.26 -2.49
CA LEU A 284 1.14 9.56 -2.37
C LEU A 284 2.21 9.80 -3.45
N ARG A 285 2.67 8.76 -4.12
CA ARG A 285 3.67 8.84 -5.20
C ARG A 285 3.09 9.47 -6.47
N ARG A 286 1.78 9.28 -6.72
CA ARG A 286 1.12 9.71 -7.94
C ARG A 286 -0.23 10.34 -7.63
N LEU A 287 -0.37 11.62 -7.89
CA LEU A 287 -1.57 12.39 -7.56
C LEU A 287 -2.56 12.52 -8.74
N ASP A 288 -2.14 12.14 -9.95
CA ASP A 288 -3.00 12.14 -11.12
C ASP A 288 -4.16 11.15 -10.97
N PRO A 289 -5.32 11.41 -11.61
CA PRO A 289 -6.43 10.45 -11.65
C PRO A 289 -5.99 9.09 -12.20
N ASP A 290 -6.45 8.00 -11.58
CA ASP A 290 -6.21 6.62 -12.02
C ASP A 290 -7.34 6.18 -12.95
N GLU A 291 -7.14 6.32 -14.27
CA GLU A 291 -8.10 5.91 -15.31
C GLU A 291 -8.37 4.39 -15.29
N VAL A 292 -7.38 3.59 -14.85
CA VAL A 292 -7.52 2.13 -14.76
C VAL A 292 -8.45 1.75 -13.60
N TYR A 293 -8.33 2.46 -12.47
CA TYR A 293 -9.26 2.33 -11.35
C TYR A 293 -10.68 2.74 -11.76
N GLU A 294 -10.82 3.87 -12.44
CA GLU A 294 -12.11 4.36 -12.93
C GLU A 294 -12.78 3.31 -13.84
N ALA A 295 -12.04 2.77 -14.81
CA ALA A 295 -12.55 1.75 -15.73
C ALA A 295 -12.98 0.47 -15.00
N ALA A 296 -12.20 0.02 -14.01
CA ALA A 296 -12.54 -1.10 -13.15
C ALA A 296 -13.80 -0.82 -12.33
N LEU A 297 -13.86 0.33 -11.67
CA LEU A 297 -14.99 0.73 -10.83
C LEU A 297 -16.31 0.80 -11.63
N ARG A 298 -16.29 1.37 -12.83
CA ARG A 298 -17.44 1.40 -13.75
C ARG A 298 -17.87 0.01 -14.23
N SER A 299 -16.94 -0.95 -14.28
CA SER A 299 -17.20 -2.30 -14.76
C SER A 299 -17.71 -3.28 -13.68
N LEU A 300 -17.83 -2.84 -12.41
CA LEU A 300 -18.38 -3.66 -11.31
C LEU A 300 -19.77 -4.25 -11.63
N ALA A 301 -20.61 -3.54 -12.36
CA ALA A 301 -21.94 -4.02 -12.76
C ALA A 301 -21.91 -5.17 -13.79
N LYS A 302 -20.76 -5.42 -14.44
CA LYS A 302 -20.59 -6.47 -15.46
C LYS A 302 -20.16 -7.81 -14.84
N VAL A 303 -19.83 -7.83 -13.56
CA VAL A 303 -19.31 -9.02 -12.86
C VAL A 303 -20.46 -9.90 -12.40
N ALA A 304 -20.50 -11.14 -12.85
CA ALA A 304 -21.46 -12.14 -12.39
C ALA A 304 -21.04 -12.67 -11.01
N ARG A 305 -21.87 -12.44 -9.99
CA ARG A 305 -21.66 -12.99 -8.63
C ARG A 305 -22.38 -14.32 -8.51
N ASN A 306 -21.62 -15.41 -8.38
CA ASN A 306 -22.14 -16.76 -8.21
C ASN A 306 -22.10 -17.20 -6.73
N LYS A 307 -23.03 -18.12 -6.35
CA LYS A 307 -23.02 -18.86 -5.09
C LYS A 307 -21.72 -19.67 -4.96
N PRO A 308 -21.33 -20.12 -3.72
CA PRO A 308 -20.05 -20.79 -3.49
C PRO A 308 -19.81 -21.92 -4.48
N ALA A 309 -18.60 -21.94 -5.08
CA ALA A 309 -18.16 -23.07 -5.87
C ALA A 309 -18.15 -24.34 -5.01
N ALA A 310 -18.64 -25.44 -5.55
CA ALA A 310 -18.39 -26.76 -4.99
C ALA A 310 -16.86 -26.95 -4.87
N LYS A 311 -16.43 -27.60 -3.78
CA LYS A 311 -15.00 -27.89 -3.48
C LYS A 311 -14.24 -28.18 -4.77
N PRO A 312 -13.03 -27.63 -4.97
CA PRO A 312 -12.17 -28.10 -6.04
C PRO A 312 -11.98 -29.60 -5.85
N VAL A 313 -12.49 -30.38 -6.76
CA VAL A 313 -12.11 -31.78 -6.89
C VAL A 313 -10.64 -31.70 -7.30
N ALA A 314 -9.75 -32.14 -6.40
CA ALA A 314 -8.37 -32.38 -6.76
C ALA A 314 -8.38 -33.34 -7.93
N ARG A 315 -8.25 -32.83 -9.15
CA ARG A 315 -7.92 -33.68 -10.29
C ARG A 315 -6.56 -34.25 -9.97
N LYS A 316 -6.51 -35.58 -9.76
CA LYS A 316 -5.26 -36.33 -9.82
C LYS A 316 -4.56 -35.86 -11.10
N ALA A 317 -3.43 -35.21 -10.94
CA ALA A 317 -2.48 -35.11 -12.02
C ALA A 317 -2.17 -36.56 -12.40
N ASP A 318 -2.45 -36.93 -13.63
CA ASP A 318 -1.91 -38.14 -14.24
C ASP A 318 -0.40 -37.94 -14.37
N ALA A 319 0.29 -38.13 -13.23
CA ALA A 319 1.70 -38.32 -13.20
C ALA A 319 1.88 -39.81 -13.52
N ALA A 320 2.27 -40.12 -14.75
CA ALA A 320 2.85 -41.41 -15.08
C ALA A 320 3.98 -41.68 -14.08
N PRO A 321 4.11 -42.90 -13.54
CA PRO A 321 5.19 -43.22 -12.64
C PRO A 321 6.52 -43.07 -13.40
N VAL A 322 7.34 -42.11 -13.00
CA VAL A 322 8.74 -42.07 -13.40
C VAL A 322 9.41 -43.16 -12.58
N GLU A 323 9.77 -44.24 -13.24
CA GLU A 323 10.64 -45.30 -12.71
C GLU A 323 11.97 -44.62 -12.26
N PRO A 324 12.46 -44.90 -11.03
CA PRO A 324 13.74 -44.36 -10.60
C PRO A 324 14.86 -45.02 -11.42
N ALA A 325 15.71 -44.19 -12.04
CA ALA A 325 16.91 -44.65 -12.69
C ALA A 325 17.81 -45.41 -11.69
N PRO A 326 18.44 -46.53 -12.09
CA PRO A 326 19.33 -47.29 -11.21
C PRO A 326 20.54 -46.44 -10.78
N ALA A 327 20.85 -46.53 -9.49
CA ALA A 327 22.03 -45.89 -8.91
C ALA A 327 23.33 -46.45 -9.53
N PRO A 328 24.36 -45.66 -9.77
CA PRO A 328 25.63 -46.19 -10.19
C PRO A 328 26.26 -47.03 -9.07
N GLU A 329 26.71 -48.24 -9.41
CA GLU A 329 27.48 -49.13 -8.54
C GLU A 329 28.77 -48.40 -8.08
N SER A 330 28.96 -48.32 -6.77
CA SER A 330 30.21 -47.88 -6.18
C SER A 330 31.18 -49.03 -6.15
N ASP A 331 32.23 -48.94 -6.95
CA ASP A 331 33.41 -49.79 -6.80
C ASP A 331 34.05 -49.53 -5.44
N ALA A 332 34.17 -50.62 -4.70
CA ALA A 332 34.88 -50.67 -3.44
C ALA A 332 36.37 -50.50 -3.68
N VAL A 333 36.99 -49.57 -3.02
CA VAL A 333 38.42 -49.58 -2.79
C VAL A 333 38.70 -49.73 -1.31
N GLU A 334 39.42 -50.76 -1.06
CA GLU A 334 39.79 -51.42 0.18
C GLU A 334 40.65 -50.52 1.11
N THR A 335 40.39 -50.72 2.35
CA THR A 335 41.05 -50.27 3.57
C THR A 335 42.57 -50.33 3.55
N LEU A 336 43.25 -49.32 4.07
CA LEU A 336 44.44 -49.49 4.91
C LEU A 336 44.42 -48.44 6.03
N ALA A 337 44.25 -48.96 7.22
CA ALA A 337 44.44 -48.24 8.48
C ALA A 337 45.93 -48.21 8.83
N GLU A 338 46.41 -47.12 9.37
CA GLU A 338 47.17 -47.12 10.64
C GLU A 338 47.36 -45.68 11.18
N PRO A 339 47.44 -45.52 12.48
CA PRO A 339 47.42 -44.24 13.18
C PRO A 339 48.81 -43.78 13.57
N LEU A 340 48.99 -42.48 13.79
CA LEU A 340 50.00 -41.97 14.77
C LEU A 340 49.95 -40.43 14.86
N GLY A 341 49.89 -39.97 16.10
CA GLY A 341 50.68 -38.82 16.56
C GLY A 341 49.88 -37.55 16.90
N SER A 342 49.60 -37.40 18.19
CA SER A 342 49.36 -36.14 18.88
C SER A 342 50.53 -35.15 18.67
N GLU A 343 50.21 -33.86 18.54
CA GLU A 343 50.84 -32.77 19.30
C GLU A 343 50.60 -31.40 18.66
N GLY A 344 50.32 -30.42 19.51
CA GLY A 344 50.78 -29.07 19.33
C GLY A 344 49.75 -28.03 18.97
N ALA A 345 49.30 -27.34 19.99
CA ALA A 345 48.68 -26.02 19.93
C ALA A 345 49.50 -25.03 19.09
N ASP A 346 48.84 -24.23 18.30
CA ASP A 346 49.14 -22.79 18.26
C ASP A 346 48.05 -22.01 17.53
N THR A 347 47.62 -20.95 18.21
CA THR A 347 46.69 -19.95 17.70
C THR A 347 47.50 -18.85 17.00
N PRO A 348 47.08 -18.33 15.89
CA PRO A 348 47.54 -17.00 15.50
C PRO A 348 46.40 -15.99 15.47
N GLU A 349 46.56 -15.06 16.28
CA GLU A 349 46.34 -13.61 16.35
C GLU A 349 45.67 -12.92 15.14
N ALA A 350 44.67 -12.09 15.48
CA ALA A 350 43.90 -11.22 14.61
C ALA A 350 44.78 -10.13 13.95
N VAL A 351 44.77 -10.05 12.65
CA VAL A 351 45.35 -8.93 11.89
C VAL A 351 44.25 -7.96 11.46
N LYS A 352 44.31 -6.73 12.01
CA LYS A 352 43.50 -5.56 11.57
C LYS A 352 44.13 -4.98 10.27
N PRO A 353 43.34 -4.62 9.26
CA PRO A 353 43.84 -3.80 8.17
C PRO A 353 43.76 -2.31 8.48
N LYS A 354 44.86 -1.62 8.27
CA LYS A 354 45.07 -0.17 8.37
C LYS A 354 44.31 0.60 7.29
N ALA A 355 43.63 1.67 7.71
CA ALA A 355 43.09 2.71 6.85
C ALA A 355 44.21 3.50 6.16
N LYS A 356 44.15 3.64 4.84
CA LYS A 356 44.91 4.61 4.06
C LYS A 356 44.02 5.81 3.71
N ALA A 357 44.39 6.96 4.26
CA ALA A 357 43.85 8.24 3.90
C ALA A 357 44.35 8.66 2.50
N ALA A 358 43.45 9.04 1.61
CA ALA A 358 43.80 9.67 0.35
C ALA A 358 43.37 11.16 0.39
N LYS A 359 44.32 12.02 0.09
CA LYS A 359 44.26 13.47 0.05
C LYS A 359 43.33 13.97 -1.07
N ALA A 360 42.57 15.02 -0.76
CA ALA A 360 41.87 15.86 -1.72
C ALA A 360 42.86 16.79 -2.48
N PRO A 361 42.61 17.10 -3.77
CA PRO A 361 43.29 18.18 -4.46
C PRO A 361 42.52 19.51 -4.32
N LYS A 362 43.27 20.55 -3.97
CA LYS A 362 42.90 21.98 -4.07
C LYS A 362 43.04 22.43 -5.53
N SER A 363 42.09 23.15 -6.07
CA SER A 363 42.32 24.19 -7.09
C SER A 363 41.07 25.07 -7.15
N ALA A 364 41.18 26.22 -6.90
CA ALA A 364 41.63 27.47 -7.48
C ALA A 364 40.43 28.31 -7.93
N VAL A 365 40.22 29.31 -7.10
CA VAL A 365 39.40 30.50 -7.38
C VAL A 365 39.99 31.26 -8.58
N ARG A 366 39.11 31.62 -9.56
CA ARG A 366 39.40 32.77 -10.42
C ARG A 366 38.13 33.56 -10.67
N ALA A 367 38.18 34.77 -10.13
CA ALA A 367 37.22 35.82 -10.36
C ALA A 367 37.27 36.31 -11.83
N ALA A 368 36.13 36.62 -12.40
CA ALA A 368 36.03 37.61 -13.47
C ALA A 368 34.84 38.51 -13.22
N LYS A 369 35.16 39.75 -13.12
CA LYS A 369 34.34 40.96 -12.97
C LYS A 369 33.90 41.45 -14.34
N ALA A 370 32.75 42.09 -14.35
CA ALA A 370 32.32 43.23 -15.18
C ALA A 370 31.55 42.91 -16.50
N GLY A 371 30.37 43.48 -16.60
CA GLY A 371 30.10 44.41 -17.65
C GLY A 371 28.69 44.33 -18.25
N SER A 372 27.90 45.31 -17.91
CA SER A 372 26.73 45.92 -18.55
C SER A 372 25.38 45.37 -18.13
#